data_a7113050bd67161b1e8566b3f916d07d
#
_entry.id   a7113050bd67161b1e8566b3f916d07d
#
_cell.length_a   1.000
_cell.length_b   1.000
_cell.length_c   1.000
_cell.angle_alpha   90.00
_cell.angle_beta   90.00
_cell.angle_gamma   90.00
#
_symmetry.space_group_name_H-M   'P 1'
#
loop_
_entity.id
_entity.type
_entity.pdbx_description
1 polymer ?
#
loop_
_entity_poly.entity_id
_entity_poly.type
_entity_poly.pdbx_seq_one_letter_code
_entity_poly.pdbx_strand_id
1 'polypeptide(L)'
;IAVQLALRSGATVVATASPANHEYLRELGATPVAYGDGLPDRVRAAAPDGVTAAIDTVGTDEAIDVSLELVADRARIVSIAAFGRGEDGIVLVNGSTPQSKENRAAAVDGLIADAASGALVTDIAATYPLDRAGQALEDLLTSHPRGKFVLLP
;
A
#
# COMPACT_ATOMS: atom_id res chain seq x y z
N ILE A 1 0.33 -3.25 -5.28
CA ILE A 1 -1.08 -3.34 -5.68
C ILE A 1 -1.76 -1.97 -5.57
N ALA A 2 -1.86 -1.32 -4.38
CA ALA A 2 -2.57 -0.05 -4.20
C ALA A 2 -2.09 1.05 -5.17
N VAL A 3 -0.78 1.22 -5.33
CA VAL A 3 -0.17 2.15 -6.29
C VAL A 3 -0.65 1.89 -7.72
N GLN A 4 -0.61 0.63 -8.17
CA GLN A 4 -1.03 0.26 -9.52
C GLN A 4 -2.52 0.55 -9.76
N LEU A 5 -3.38 0.22 -8.80
CA LEU A 5 -4.82 0.48 -8.90
C LEU A 5 -5.13 1.98 -8.92
N ALA A 6 -4.46 2.78 -8.09
CA ALA A 6 -4.64 4.23 -8.06
C ALA A 6 -4.21 4.87 -9.40
N LEU A 7 -3.05 4.50 -9.93
CA LEU A 7 -2.56 4.98 -11.24
C LEU A 7 -3.53 4.61 -12.38
N ARG A 8 -4.03 3.37 -12.40
CA ARG A 8 -5.03 2.92 -13.39
C ARG A 8 -6.36 3.67 -13.29
N SER A 9 -6.71 4.14 -12.10
CA SER A 9 -7.88 5.02 -11.90
C SER A 9 -7.62 6.46 -12.32
N GLY A 10 -6.46 6.78 -12.88
CA GLY A 10 -6.08 8.12 -13.34
C GLY A 10 -5.56 9.04 -12.24
N ALA A 11 -5.26 8.52 -11.05
CA ALA A 11 -4.71 9.34 -9.97
C ALA A 11 -3.22 9.60 -10.18
N THR A 12 -2.75 10.80 -9.83
CA THR A 12 -1.32 11.06 -9.59
C THR A 12 -0.95 10.49 -8.23
N VAL A 13 0.07 9.66 -8.17
CA VAL A 13 0.45 8.93 -6.95
C VAL A 13 1.82 9.35 -6.45
N VAL A 14 1.88 9.82 -5.21
CA VAL A 14 3.11 9.92 -4.42
C VAL A 14 3.15 8.71 -3.51
N ALA A 15 4.24 7.94 -3.56
CA ALA A 15 4.38 6.70 -2.80
C ALA A 15 5.58 6.76 -1.85
N THR A 16 5.34 6.52 -0.56
CA THR A 16 6.42 6.46 0.43
C THR A 16 7.08 5.08 0.41
N ALA A 17 8.39 5.04 0.29
CA ALA A 17 9.16 3.79 0.29
C ALA A 17 10.63 4.03 0.66
N SER A 18 11.33 2.93 0.98
CA SER A 18 12.78 2.98 1.07
C SER A 18 13.42 3.31 -0.29
N PRO A 19 14.60 3.96 -0.33
CA PRO A 19 15.28 4.32 -1.58
C PRO A 19 15.48 3.15 -2.55
N ALA A 20 15.67 1.94 -2.02
CA ALA A 20 15.83 0.72 -2.82
C ALA A 20 14.61 0.40 -3.72
N ASN A 21 13.42 0.91 -3.36
CA ASN A 21 12.19 0.69 -4.11
C ASN A 21 11.80 1.88 -5.01
N HIS A 22 12.57 2.97 -5.00
CA HIS A 22 12.20 4.19 -5.73
C HIS A 22 12.18 4.00 -7.24
N GLU A 23 13.14 3.26 -7.79
CA GLU A 23 13.18 3.01 -9.24
C GLU A 23 11.95 2.24 -9.71
N TYR A 24 11.64 1.14 -9.02
CA TYR A 24 10.45 0.37 -9.29
C TYR A 24 9.14 1.19 -9.23
N LEU A 25 9.02 2.09 -8.26
CA LEU A 25 7.84 2.95 -8.15
C LEU A 25 7.74 3.94 -9.32
N ARG A 26 8.89 4.46 -9.81
CA ARG A 26 8.92 5.31 -11.02
C ARG A 26 8.54 4.52 -12.27
N GLU A 27 9.02 3.29 -12.42
CA GLU A 27 8.63 2.40 -13.52
C GLU A 27 7.12 2.15 -13.55
N LEU A 28 6.48 2.07 -12.38
CA LEU A 28 5.03 1.98 -12.27
C LEU A 28 4.32 3.30 -12.63
N GLY A 29 5.01 4.45 -12.66
CA GLY A 29 4.44 5.77 -12.92
C GLY A 29 4.14 6.58 -11.66
N ALA A 30 4.56 6.14 -10.46
CA ALA A 30 4.42 6.90 -9.23
C ALA A 30 5.64 7.79 -8.95
N THR A 31 5.45 8.84 -8.16
CA THR A 31 6.53 9.66 -7.61
C THR A 31 6.94 9.12 -6.25
N PRO A 32 8.10 8.45 -6.10
CA PRO A 32 8.54 7.93 -4.82
C PRO A 32 9.13 9.01 -3.93
N VAL A 33 8.88 8.93 -2.63
CA VAL A 33 9.54 9.73 -1.60
C VAL A 33 10.01 8.82 -0.46
N ALA A 34 11.12 9.16 0.17
CA ALA A 34 11.59 8.43 1.35
C ALA A 34 10.73 8.81 2.57
N TYR A 35 10.40 7.84 3.42
CA TYR A 35 9.85 8.08 4.75
C TYR A 35 10.94 8.59 5.72
N GLY A 36 10.58 8.92 6.96
CA GLY A 36 11.49 9.49 7.96
C GLY A 36 11.47 11.02 7.98
N ASP A 37 12.35 11.61 8.79
CA ASP A 37 12.39 13.05 9.07
C ASP A 37 12.23 13.90 7.81
N GLY A 38 11.32 14.88 7.85
CA GLY A 38 11.00 15.76 6.72
C GLY A 38 10.09 15.14 5.65
N LEU A 39 9.41 14.03 5.94
CA LEU A 39 8.45 13.42 5.02
C LEU A 39 7.36 14.40 4.52
N PRO A 40 6.75 15.26 5.37
CA PRO A 40 5.72 16.20 4.90
C PRO A 40 6.22 17.12 3.78
N ASP A 41 7.44 17.64 3.92
CA ASP A 41 8.02 18.56 2.93
C ASP A 41 8.35 17.85 1.62
N ARG A 42 8.84 16.60 1.69
CA ARG A 42 9.07 15.79 0.49
C ARG A 42 7.77 15.50 -0.25
N VAL A 43 6.69 15.21 0.48
CA VAL A 43 5.37 14.98 -0.13
C VAL A 43 4.84 16.27 -0.75
N ARG A 44 4.93 17.42 -0.07
CA ARG A 44 4.52 18.71 -0.64
C ARG A 44 5.30 19.05 -1.91
N ALA A 45 6.61 18.81 -1.91
CA ALA A 45 7.43 19.03 -3.09
C ALA A 45 7.03 18.12 -4.27
N ALA A 46 6.61 16.89 -3.99
CA ALA A 46 6.16 15.92 -4.98
C ALA A 46 4.70 16.15 -5.45
N ALA A 47 3.88 16.81 -4.63
CA ALA A 47 2.48 17.11 -4.90
C ALA A 47 2.18 18.59 -4.63
N PRO A 48 2.64 19.52 -5.50
CA PRO A 48 2.49 20.96 -5.28
C PRO A 48 1.03 21.41 -5.27
N ASP A 49 0.14 20.69 -5.95
CA ASP A 49 -1.30 20.96 -5.97
C ASP A 49 -2.03 20.36 -4.74
N GLY A 50 -1.28 19.77 -3.81
CA GLY A 50 -1.80 19.16 -2.59
C GLY A 50 -2.15 17.68 -2.72
N VAL A 51 -2.49 17.08 -1.58
CA VAL A 51 -2.86 15.65 -1.45
C VAL A 51 -4.36 15.56 -1.15
N THR A 52 -5.10 14.85 -1.99
CA THR A 52 -6.56 14.73 -1.85
C THR A 52 -7.01 13.48 -1.10
N ALA A 53 -6.15 12.46 -1.00
CA ALA A 53 -6.44 11.22 -0.29
C ALA A 53 -5.13 10.53 0.12
N ALA A 54 -5.17 9.72 1.18
CA ALA A 54 -4.06 8.88 1.60
C ALA A 54 -4.53 7.44 1.83
N ILE A 55 -3.70 6.48 1.43
CA ILE A 55 -3.90 5.05 1.69
C ILE A 55 -2.68 4.54 2.46
N ASP A 56 -2.88 4.24 3.73
CA ASP A 56 -1.86 3.66 4.59
C ASP A 56 -1.98 2.14 4.64
N THR A 57 -0.85 1.46 4.40
CA THR A 57 -0.75 -0.01 4.43
C THR A 57 0.30 -0.50 5.43
N VAL A 58 0.91 0.40 6.20
CA VAL A 58 1.99 0.10 7.15
C VAL A 58 1.57 0.31 8.59
N GLY A 59 0.81 1.39 8.87
CA GLY A 59 0.26 1.69 10.19
C GLY A 59 1.22 2.40 11.13
N THR A 60 2.27 3.06 10.62
CA THR A 60 3.17 3.84 11.47
C THR A 60 2.54 5.17 11.87
N ASP A 61 2.84 5.65 13.07
CA ASP A 61 2.38 6.97 13.52
C ASP A 61 2.80 8.07 12.57
N GLU A 62 4.04 8.06 12.07
CA GLU A 62 4.51 9.01 11.06
C GLU A 62 3.60 9.05 9.83
N ALA A 63 3.24 7.89 9.28
CA ALA A 63 2.41 7.84 8.07
C ALA A 63 1.02 8.44 8.30
N ILE A 64 0.44 8.19 9.48
CA ILE A 64 -0.86 8.74 9.84
C ILE A 64 -0.77 10.24 10.14
N ASP A 65 0.21 10.67 10.93
CA ASP A 65 0.39 12.09 11.28
C ASP A 65 0.61 12.94 10.03
N VAL A 66 1.46 12.50 9.11
CA VAL A 66 1.68 13.17 7.82
C VAL A 66 0.42 13.16 6.95
N SER A 67 -0.35 12.07 6.96
CA SER A 67 -1.63 12.01 6.24
C SER A 67 -2.64 13.01 6.81
N LEU A 68 -2.74 13.13 8.14
CA LEU A 68 -3.60 14.08 8.83
C LEU A 68 -3.21 15.55 8.57
N GLU A 69 -1.91 15.81 8.39
CA GLU A 69 -1.38 17.13 8.08
C GLU A 69 -1.66 17.54 6.63
N LEU A 70 -1.60 16.60 5.69
CA LEU A 70 -1.62 16.89 4.25
C LEU A 70 -3.00 16.71 3.60
N VAL A 71 -3.87 15.88 4.18
CA VAL A 71 -5.21 15.58 3.64
C VAL A 71 -6.26 16.26 4.51
N ALA A 72 -6.96 17.24 3.94
CA ALA A 72 -7.93 18.04 4.68
C ALA A 72 -9.16 17.24 5.15
N ASP A 73 -9.63 16.32 4.33
CA ASP A 73 -10.80 15.47 4.64
C ASP A 73 -10.33 14.12 5.20
N ARG A 74 -10.52 13.92 6.50
CA ARG A 74 -10.13 12.68 7.19
C ARG A 74 -10.85 11.44 6.67
N ALA A 75 -12.05 11.59 6.11
CA ALA A 75 -12.76 10.48 5.47
C ALA A 75 -12.05 9.97 4.19
N ARG A 76 -11.07 10.72 3.69
CA ARG A 76 -10.22 10.34 2.56
C ARG A 76 -8.83 9.80 2.97
N ILE A 77 -8.63 9.58 4.26
CA ILE A 77 -7.46 8.87 4.81
C ILE A 77 -7.93 7.47 5.19
N VAL A 78 -7.42 6.48 4.48
CA VAL A 78 -7.80 5.07 4.68
C VAL A 78 -6.58 4.30 5.18
N SER A 79 -6.71 3.54 6.27
CA SER A 79 -5.68 2.64 6.74
C SER A 79 -6.19 1.20 6.87
N ILE A 80 -5.35 0.25 6.49
CA ILE A 80 -5.55 -1.19 6.70
C ILE A 80 -4.65 -1.73 7.82
N ALA A 81 -3.89 -0.88 8.50
CA ALA A 81 -2.87 -1.29 9.47
C ALA A 81 -2.88 -0.48 10.78
N ALA A 82 -3.26 0.80 10.77
CA ALA A 82 -3.21 1.71 11.93
C ALA A 82 -4.45 1.57 12.85
N PHE A 83 -4.78 0.36 13.30
CA PHE A 83 -6.03 0.11 14.06
C PHE A 83 -6.09 0.82 15.41
N GLY A 84 -4.96 1.26 15.97
CA GLY A 84 -4.91 2.10 17.19
C GLY A 84 -5.28 3.57 16.97
N ARG A 85 -5.44 4.02 15.71
CA ARG A 85 -5.65 5.44 15.35
C ARG A 85 -7.10 5.77 14.99
N GLY A 86 -8.07 5.00 15.49
CA GLY A 86 -9.51 5.22 15.19
C GLY A 86 -10.07 6.57 15.67
N GLU A 87 -9.51 7.12 16.76
CA GLU A 87 -9.93 8.43 17.29
C GLU A 87 -9.53 9.61 16.41
N ASP A 88 -8.62 9.43 15.46
CA ASP A 88 -8.22 10.49 14.51
C ASP A 88 -9.29 10.77 13.45
N GLY A 89 -10.35 9.98 13.39
CA GLY A 89 -11.45 10.14 12.44
C GLY A 89 -11.13 9.65 11.02
N ILE A 90 -10.07 8.86 10.86
CA ILE A 90 -9.70 8.22 9.60
C ILE A 90 -10.53 6.95 9.35
N VAL A 91 -10.55 6.47 8.12
CA VAL A 91 -11.27 5.26 7.74
C VAL A 91 -10.40 4.03 7.97
N LEU A 92 -10.77 3.18 8.92
CA LEU A 92 -10.08 1.92 9.19
C LEU A 92 -10.78 0.77 8.47
N VAL A 93 -10.03 0.03 7.64
CA VAL A 93 -10.54 -1.09 6.86
C VAL A 93 -9.89 -2.40 7.35
N ASN A 94 -10.63 -3.20 8.11
CA ASN A 94 -10.17 -4.48 8.64
C ASN A 94 -10.83 -5.72 8.00
N GLY A 95 -11.70 -5.51 7.02
CA GLY A 95 -12.41 -6.60 6.33
C GLY A 95 -13.58 -7.22 7.10
N SER A 96 -13.87 -6.78 8.34
CA SER A 96 -14.91 -7.40 9.19
C SER A 96 -16.31 -6.80 8.97
N THR A 97 -16.41 -5.54 8.55
CA THR A 97 -17.69 -4.87 8.33
C THR A 97 -18.44 -5.45 7.12
N PRO A 98 -19.79 -5.43 7.10
CA PRO A 98 -20.57 -5.86 5.95
C PRO A 98 -20.13 -5.16 4.65
N GLN A 99 -19.97 -3.84 4.68
CA GLN A 99 -19.52 -3.05 3.52
C GLN A 99 -18.13 -3.49 3.02
N SER A 100 -17.19 -3.76 3.93
CA SER A 100 -15.86 -4.23 3.55
C SER A 100 -15.90 -5.61 2.89
N LYS A 101 -16.75 -6.51 3.38
CA LYS A 101 -16.96 -7.84 2.79
C LYS A 101 -17.54 -7.73 1.38
N GLU A 102 -18.56 -6.89 1.21
CA GLU A 102 -19.20 -6.65 -0.08
C GLU A 102 -18.22 -6.04 -1.09
N ASN A 103 -17.49 -4.99 -0.70
CA ASN A 103 -16.48 -4.37 -1.55
C ASN A 103 -15.39 -5.37 -1.99
N ARG A 104 -14.93 -6.22 -1.07
CA ARG A 104 -13.94 -7.27 -1.39
C ARG A 104 -14.50 -8.28 -2.37
N ALA A 105 -15.73 -8.74 -2.17
CA ALA A 105 -16.37 -9.69 -3.09
C ALA A 105 -16.54 -9.07 -4.49
N ALA A 106 -16.97 -7.83 -4.57
CA ALA A 106 -17.12 -7.12 -5.84
C ALA A 106 -15.81 -6.87 -6.60
N ALA A 107 -14.68 -6.77 -5.87
CA ALA A 107 -13.39 -6.52 -6.49
C ALA A 107 -12.71 -7.78 -7.07
N VAL A 108 -13.08 -8.98 -6.65
CA VAL A 108 -12.35 -10.22 -6.95
C VAL A 108 -12.21 -10.47 -8.44
N ASP A 109 -13.33 -10.47 -9.18
CA ASP A 109 -13.31 -10.81 -10.61
C ASP A 109 -12.49 -9.81 -11.42
N GLY A 110 -12.59 -8.51 -11.09
CA GLY A 110 -11.80 -7.47 -11.72
C GLY A 110 -10.29 -7.61 -11.45
N LEU A 111 -9.92 -7.90 -10.20
CA LEU A 111 -8.51 -8.10 -9.83
C LEU A 111 -7.91 -9.36 -10.49
N ILE A 112 -8.70 -10.45 -10.61
CA ILE A 112 -8.27 -11.66 -11.31
C ILE A 112 -8.07 -11.37 -12.79
N ALA A 113 -9.01 -10.69 -13.44
CA ALA A 113 -8.91 -10.32 -14.85
C ALA A 113 -7.68 -9.40 -15.11
N ASP A 114 -7.44 -8.43 -14.23
CA ASP A 114 -6.28 -7.54 -14.30
C ASP A 114 -4.96 -8.31 -14.14
N ALA A 115 -4.90 -9.25 -13.21
CA ALA A 115 -3.73 -10.10 -13.02
C ALA A 115 -3.50 -11.03 -14.23
N ALA A 116 -4.55 -11.64 -14.75
CA ALA A 116 -4.47 -12.54 -15.90
C ALA A 116 -4.02 -11.82 -17.18
N SER A 117 -4.40 -10.57 -17.37
CA SER A 117 -3.98 -9.74 -18.51
C SER A 117 -2.59 -9.10 -18.34
N GLY A 118 -1.97 -9.21 -17.15
CA GLY A 118 -0.73 -8.52 -16.82
C GLY A 118 -0.91 -7.03 -16.50
N ALA A 119 -2.14 -6.53 -16.44
CA ALA A 119 -2.44 -5.16 -16.07
C ALA A 119 -2.23 -4.86 -14.57
N LEU A 120 -2.24 -5.90 -13.75
CA LEU A 120 -1.88 -5.87 -12.34
C LEU A 120 -0.77 -6.90 -12.10
N VAL A 121 0.39 -6.45 -11.66
CA VAL A 121 1.56 -7.30 -11.41
C VAL A 121 1.80 -7.46 -9.92
N THR A 122 2.05 -8.69 -9.49
CA THR A 122 2.54 -9.01 -8.15
C THR A 122 3.88 -9.70 -8.28
N ASP A 123 4.93 -9.07 -7.79
CA ASP A 123 6.27 -9.65 -7.77
C ASP A 123 6.28 -10.88 -6.86
N ILE A 124 6.88 -11.97 -7.31
CA ILE A 124 7.17 -13.16 -6.50
C ILE A 124 8.64 -13.05 -6.06
N ALA A 125 8.86 -12.77 -4.79
CA ALA A 125 10.20 -12.60 -4.24
C ALA A 125 10.92 -13.94 -4.02
N ALA A 126 10.18 -14.96 -3.60
CA ALA A 126 10.66 -16.32 -3.46
C ALA A 126 9.52 -17.34 -3.49
N THR A 127 9.87 -18.60 -3.81
CA THR A 127 8.97 -19.74 -3.72
C THR A 127 9.55 -20.78 -2.77
N TYR A 128 8.70 -21.41 -1.96
CA TYR A 128 9.07 -22.46 -1.03
C TYR A 128 8.15 -23.66 -1.22
N PRO A 129 8.65 -24.90 -1.07
CA PRO A 129 7.78 -26.06 -0.89
C PRO A 129 6.88 -25.88 0.35
N LEU A 130 5.67 -26.43 0.31
CA LEU A 130 4.70 -26.28 1.42
C LEU A 130 5.24 -26.80 2.76
N ASP A 131 6.03 -27.87 2.75
CA ASP A 131 6.68 -28.45 3.92
C ASP A 131 7.75 -27.53 4.56
N ARG A 132 8.17 -26.46 3.86
CA ARG A 132 9.09 -25.43 4.34
C ARG A 132 8.39 -24.11 4.71
N ALA A 133 7.10 -24.15 4.96
CA ALA A 133 6.34 -22.95 5.33
C ALA A 133 6.90 -22.23 6.59
N GLY A 134 7.42 -22.99 7.56
CA GLY A 134 8.10 -22.43 8.74
C GLY A 134 9.32 -21.59 8.38
N GLN A 135 10.17 -22.10 7.47
CA GLN A 135 11.34 -21.36 6.99
C GLN A 135 10.93 -20.12 6.21
N ALA A 136 9.91 -20.20 5.35
CA ALA A 136 9.41 -19.04 4.62
C ALA A 136 8.94 -17.93 5.57
N LEU A 137 8.32 -18.29 6.70
CA LEU A 137 7.90 -17.31 7.72
C LEU A 137 9.10 -16.70 8.44
N GLU A 138 10.12 -17.48 8.81
CA GLU A 138 11.35 -16.97 9.43
C GLU A 138 12.08 -16.00 8.50
N ASP A 139 12.23 -16.36 7.23
CA ASP A 139 12.87 -15.52 6.23
C ASP A 139 12.07 -14.21 6.02
N LEU A 140 10.74 -14.26 6.06
CA LEU A 140 9.88 -13.07 5.95
C LEU A 140 10.02 -12.13 7.15
N LEU A 141 10.20 -12.68 8.36
CA LEU A 141 10.38 -11.88 9.58
C LEU A 141 11.75 -11.20 9.64
N THR A 142 12.76 -11.76 8.98
CA THR A 142 14.13 -11.25 8.96
C THR A 142 14.45 -10.40 7.75
N SER A 143 13.64 -10.47 6.71
CA SER A 143 13.79 -9.72 5.47
C SER A 143 12.51 -8.97 5.11
N HIS A 144 12.63 -7.89 4.34
CA HIS A 144 11.48 -7.14 3.83
C HIS A 144 11.55 -7.11 2.30
N PRO A 145 11.36 -8.27 1.64
CA PRO A 145 11.49 -8.36 0.20
C PRO A 145 10.37 -7.60 -0.50
N ARG A 146 10.68 -7.01 -1.64
CA ARG A 146 9.65 -6.55 -2.56
C ARG A 146 8.98 -7.78 -3.18
N GLY A 147 7.66 -7.87 -3.05
CA GLY A 147 6.90 -8.99 -3.58
C GLY A 147 6.34 -9.92 -2.50
N LYS A 148 5.92 -11.10 -2.93
CA LYS A 148 5.30 -12.12 -2.10
C LYS A 148 6.16 -13.38 -2.04
N PHE A 149 6.16 -14.04 -0.89
CA PHE A 149 6.58 -15.43 -0.80
C PHE A 149 5.40 -16.32 -1.16
N VAL A 150 5.65 -17.32 -1.99
CA VAL A 150 4.63 -18.28 -2.43
C VAL A 150 5.00 -19.67 -1.97
N LEU A 151 4.06 -20.35 -1.33
CA LEU A 151 4.20 -21.76 -0.97
C LEU A 151 3.62 -22.60 -2.11
N LEU A 152 4.41 -23.58 -2.57
CA LEU A 152 4.01 -24.52 -3.62
C LEU A 152 3.65 -25.87 -2.96
N PRO A 153 2.48 -26.45 -3.30
CA PRO A 153 2.10 -27.77 -2.79
C PRO A 153 3.04 -28.88 -3.24
#